data_133234b3e2464566fcec871a35cff331
#
_entry.id   133234b3e2464566fcec871a35cff331
#
_cell.length_a   1.000
_cell.length_b   1.000
_cell.length_c   1.000
_cell.angle_alpha   90.00
_cell.angle_beta   90.00
_cell.angle_gamma   90.00
#
_symmetry.space_group_name_H-M   'P 1'
#
loop_
_entity.id
_entity.type
_entity.pdbx_description
1 polymer ?
#
loop_
_entity_poly.entity_id
_entity_poly.type
_entity_poly.pdbx_seq_one_letter_code
_entity_poly.pdbx_strand_id
1 'polypeptide(L)'
;MRELTDEVLVKEVMSSPVIEAKEDETAEDAAKKMMKFGVGAIIVTGQRGEPVGIVTKTDLVNKVIAKNLKPNEVELKDIMSTPLQTIDPDARIEDALRKMNKLKVNRLAVIYKNRLAGLVSIKDILRVTPEILEIVRENMKIMGVSFPGSKEGYMEGYCDNCGEWSDMLLNVEGRYLCEDCRLELLREKRKEGR
;
A
#
# COMPACT_ATOMS: atom_id res chain seq x y z
N MET A 1 -31.49 -10.30 2.59
CA MET A 1 -30.20 -10.56 1.94
C MET A 1 -29.42 -9.25 2.05
N ARG A 2 -28.42 -9.18 2.97
CA ARG A 2 -27.48 -8.06 3.00
C ARG A 2 -26.58 -8.22 1.78
N GLU A 3 -26.54 -7.21 0.95
CA GLU A 3 -25.62 -7.15 -0.18
C GLU A 3 -24.19 -7.20 0.34
N LEU A 4 -23.38 -8.12 -0.19
CA LEU A 4 -22.00 -8.41 0.18
C LEU A 4 -21.00 -7.36 -0.34
N THR A 5 -21.42 -6.10 -0.38
CA THR A 5 -20.56 -4.95 -0.61
C THR A 5 -20.63 -4.03 0.61
N ASP A 6 -20.26 -4.55 1.79
CA ASP A 6 -19.94 -3.68 2.90
C ASP A 6 -18.67 -2.89 2.49
N GLU A 7 -18.91 -1.68 2.00
CA GLU A 7 -17.90 -0.74 1.55
C GLU A 7 -17.03 -0.38 2.76
N VAL A 8 -15.78 -0.86 2.76
CA VAL A 8 -14.85 -0.56 3.84
C VAL A 8 -14.53 0.92 3.83
N LEU A 9 -14.76 1.57 4.95
CA LEU A 9 -14.54 3.01 5.13
C LEU A 9 -13.15 3.29 5.71
N VAL A 10 -12.62 4.46 5.40
CA VAL A 10 -11.29 4.91 5.88
C VAL A 10 -11.19 4.84 7.40
N LYS A 11 -12.24 5.20 8.14
CA LYS A 11 -12.28 5.14 9.61
C LYS A 11 -12.07 3.74 10.20
N GLU A 12 -12.37 2.68 9.43
CA GLU A 12 -12.27 1.29 9.89
C GLU A 12 -10.84 0.76 9.77
N VAL A 13 -10.02 1.39 8.92
CA VAL A 13 -8.65 0.95 8.64
C VAL A 13 -7.57 1.95 9.07
N MET A 14 -7.94 3.21 9.35
CA MET A 14 -6.98 4.24 9.75
C MET A 14 -6.31 3.92 11.08
N SER A 15 -5.08 4.39 11.23
CA SER A 15 -4.39 4.40 12.52
C SER A 15 -4.82 5.60 13.36
N SER A 16 -5.19 5.37 14.62
CA SER A 16 -5.52 6.39 15.62
C SER A 16 -5.13 5.86 17.01
N PRO A 17 -4.62 6.69 17.95
CA PRO A 17 -4.27 8.10 17.76
C PRO A 17 -3.04 8.30 16.84
N VAL A 18 -2.93 9.50 16.26
CA VAL A 18 -1.79 9.89 15.42
C VAL A 18 -0.72 10.53 16.29
N ILE A 19 0.54 10.29 15.95
CA ILE A 19 1.67 10.96 16.61
C ILE A 19 1.88 12.31 15.95
N GLU A 20 1.92 13.35 16.78
CA GLU A 20 2.05 14.73 16.36
C GLU A 20 3.35 15.35 16.88
N ALA A 21 3.82 16.36 16.15
CA ALA A 21 4.93 17.24 16.54
C ALA A 21 4.62 18.66 16.10
N LYS A 22 5.10 19.65 16.84
CA LYS A 22 4.96 21.05 16.45
C LYS A 22 5.92 21.39 15.31
N GLU A 23 5.59 22.41 14.53
CA GLU A 23 6.38 22.87 13.39
C GLU A 23 7.78 23.38 13.76
N ASP A 24 7.98 23.82 15.01
CA ASP A 24 9.23 24.29 15.60
C ASP A 24 10.05 23.19 16.30
N GLU A 25 9.52 21.96 16.40
CA GLU A 25 10.32 20.82 16.85
C GLU A 25 11.35 20.43 15.79
N THR A 26 12.43 19.74 16.22
CA THR A 26 13.53 19.38 15.35
C THR A 26 13.32 18.05 14.62
N ALA A 27 14.06 17.83 13.55
CA ALA A 27 14.10 16.56 12.83
C ALA A 27 14.60 15.42 13.75
N GLU A 28 15.46 15.71 14.72
CA GLU A 28 15.90 14.76 15.74
C GLU A 28 14.75 14.33 16.64
N ASP A 29 13.92 15.29 17.11
CA ASP A 29 12.76 15.00 17.95
C ASP A 29 11.73 14.15 17.21
N ALA A 30 11.49 14.47 15.94
CA ALA A 30 10.62 13.65 15.09
C ALA A 30 11.15 12.22 14.93
N ALA A 31 12.46 12.05 14.68
CA ALA A 31 13.08 10.74 14.57
C ALA A 31 12.96 9.94 15.87
N LYS A 32 13.19 10.56 17.03
CA LYS A 32 13.01 9.93 18.35
C LYS A 32 11.55 9.52 18.58
N LYS A 33 10.57 10.37 18.23
CA LYS A 33 9.15 10.03 18.31
C LYS A 33 8.81 8.85 17.39
N MET A 34 9.28 8.87 16.12
CA MET A 34 9.04 7.76 15.18
C MET A 34 9.59 6.43 15.70
N MET A 35 10.78 6.45 16.29
CA MET A 35 11.41 5.26 16.88
C MET A 35 10.64 4.79 18.11
N LYS A 36 10.31 5.70 19.04
CA LYS A 36 9.60 5.38 20.30
C LYS A 36 8.22 4.73 20.05
N PHE A 37 7.47 5.25 19.08
CA PHE A 37 6.12 4.80 18.78
C PHE A 37 6.04 3.80 17.62
N GLY A 38 7.16 3.42 17.01
CA GLY A 38 7.20 2.46 15.90
C GLY A 38 6.52 2.96 14.62
N VAL A 39 6.36 4.30 14.43
CA VAL A 39 5.65 4.88 13.30
C VAL A 39 6.60 5.34 12.20
N GLY A 40 6.10 5.45 10.98
CA GLY A 40 6.88 5.89 9.82
C GLY A 40 6.55 7.31 9.35
N ALA A 41 5.68 8.00 10.06
CA ALA A 41 5.29 9.38 9.77
C ALA A 41 4.75 10.06 11.02
N ILE A 42 4.84 11.37 11.07
CA ILE A 42 4.32 12.24 12.13
C ILE A 42 3.57 13.38 11.47
N ILE A 43 2.40 13.73 12.00
CA ILE A 43 1.68 14.94 11.59
C ILE A 43 2.33 16.15 12.26
N VAL A 44 2.57 17.18 11.47
CA VAL A 44 3.11 18.46 11.97
C VAL A 44 1.95 19.40 12.23
N THR A 45 1.93 19.97 13.43
CA THR A 45 0.91 20.94 13.85
C THR A 45 1.49 22.35 13.93
N GLY A 46 0.70 23.31 13.50
CA GLY A 46 1.02 24.73 13.60
C GLY A 46 0.84 25.27 15.02
N GLN A 47 1.02 26.57 15.15
CA GLN A 47 1.01 27.27 16.44
C GLN A 47 -0.34 27.18 17.20
N ARG A 48 -1.45 26.97 16.47
CA ARG A 48 -2.80 26.85 17.07
C ARG A 48 -3.22 25.39 17.24
N GLY A 49 -2.31 24.43 16.96
CA GLY A 49 -2.58 23.01 17.03
C GLY A 49 -3.30 22.44 15.79
N GLU A 50 -3.46 23.22 14.72
CA GLU A 50 -3.98 22.73 13.44
C GLU A 50 -2.96 21.85 12.70
N PRO A 51 -3.38 20.77 12.05
CA PRO A 51 -2.48 19.95 11.26
C PRO A 51 -2.10 20.66 9.96
N VAL A 52 -0.82 21.00 9.78
CA VAL A 52 -0.30 21.79 8.65
C VAL A 52 0.52 20.98 7.66
N GLY A 53 1.11 19.88 8.10
CA GLY A 53 1.99 19.09 7.26
C GLY A 53 2.23 17.67 7.79
N ILE A 54 3.06 16.95 7.09
CA ILE A 54 3.49 15.59 7.46
C ILE A 54 4.99 15.46 7.23
N VAL A 55 5.68 14.82 8.17
CA VAL A 55 7.08 14.41 8.04
C VAL A 55 7.15 12.88 8.09
N THR A 56 7.86 12.29 7.15
CA THR A 56 8.06 10.85 7.03
C THR A 56 9.52 10.46 7.23
N LYS A 57 9.81 9.17 7.45
CA LYS A 57 11.18 8.64 7.45
C LYS A 57 11.93 8.99 6.16
N THR A 58 11.23 9.01 5.03
CA THR A 58 11.81 9.38 3.72
C THR A 58 12.20 10.86 3.69
N ASP A 59 11.40 11.76 4.29
CA ASP A 59 11.76 13.18 4.39
C ASP A 59 13.02 13.38 5.21
N LEU A 60 13.13 12.68 6.37
CA LEU A 60 14.34 12.73 7.20
C LEU A 60 15.58 12.28 6.42
N VAL A 61 15.48 11.18 5.67
CA VAL A 61 16.60 10.70 4.85
C VAL A 61 16.94 11.69 3.74
N ASN A 62 15.97 12.10 2.94
CA ASN A 62 16.24 12.90 1.73
C ASN A 62 16.54 14.36 2.02
N LYS A 63 15.91 14.94 3.06
CA LYS A 63 16.00 16.39 3.31
C LYS A 63 16.97 16.76 4.42
N VAL A 64 17.38 15.79 5.26
CA VAL A 64 18.33 16.01 6.37
C VAL A 64 19.59 15.20 6.15
N ILE A 65 19.52 13.87 6.15
CA ILE A 65 20.70 12.99 6.09
C ILE A 65 21.45 13.14 4.76
N ALA A 66 20.74 13.04 3.62
CA ALA A 66 21.37 13.15 2.29
C ALA A 66 21.96 14.53 2.01
N LYS A 67 21.53 15.57 2.76
CA LYS A 67 22.08 16.93 2.67
C LYS A 67 23.16 17.22 3.71
N ASN A 68 23.55 16.22 4.50
CA ASN A 68 24.54 16.35 5.58
C ASN A 68 24.19 17.47 6.59
N LEU A 69 22.88 17.66 6.87
CA LEU A 69 22.42 18.62 7.86
C LEU A 69 22.38 17.97 9.24
N LYS A 70 22.58 18.76 10.29
CA LYS A 70 22.47 18.28 11.66
C LYS A 70 21.00 18.20 12.06
N PRO A 71 20.47 17.03 12.44
CA PRO A 71 19.04 16.84 12.71
C PRO A 71 18.48 17.73 13.84
N ASN A 72 19.31 18.10 14.80
CA ASN A 72 18.96 18.96 15.93
C ASN A 72 18.91 20.47 15.58
N GLU A 73 19.36 20.86 14.38
CA GLU A 73 19.34 22.23 13.88
C GLU A 73 18.28 22.47 12.79
N VAL A 74 17.58 21.40 12.36
CA VAL A 74 16.56 21.45 11.29
C VAL A 74 15.18 21.37 11.89
N GLU A 75 14.36 22.41 11.71
CA GLU A 75 12.97 22.43 12.17
C GLU A 75 12.03 21.67 11.21
N LEU A 76 10.94 21.13 11.76
CA LEU A 76 9.99 20.33 10.98
C LEU A 76 9.30 21.12 9.89
N LYS A 77 9.06 22.41 10.09
CA LYS A 77 8.48 23.30 9.06
C LYS A 77 9.32 23.34 7.78
N ASP A 78 10.66 23.16 7.88
CA ASP A 78 11.58 23.26 6.74
C ASP A 78 11.60 21.99 5.90
N ILE A 79 11.18 20.85 6.48
CA ILE A 79 11.26 19.52 5.84
C ILE A 79 9.90 18.87 5.64
N MET A 80 8.84 19.35 6.28
CA MET A 80 7.50 18.78 6.13
C MET A 80 7.00 18.85 4.69
N SER A 81 6.14 17.92 4.32
CA SER A 81 5.36 18.00 3.10
C SER A 81 4.06 18.74 3.39
N THR A 82 3.85 19.85 2.69
CA THR A 82 2.69 20.75 2.81
C THR A 82 2.21 21.16 1.41
N PRO A 83 0.91 21.41 1.16
CA PRO A 83 -0.19 21.28 2.12
C PRO A 83 -0.47 19.82 2.48
N LEU A 84 -0.95 19.60 3.71
CA LEU A 84 -1.33 18.28 4.21
C LEU A 84 -2.45 17.68 3.35
N GLN A 85 -2.22 16.50 2.80
CA GLN A 85 -3.24 15.79 2.02
C GLN A 85 -4.19 15.05 2.95
N THR A 86 -5.48 15.32 2.80
CA THR A 86 -6.50 14.86 3.75
C THR A 86 -7.56 13.98 3.08
N ILE A 87 -8.34 13.26 3.88
CA ILE A 87 -9.52 12.52 3.44
C ILE A 87 -10.55 12.50 4.56
N ASP A 88 -11.82 12.33 4.19
CA ASP A 88 -12.91 12.16 5.14
C ASP A 88 -12.91 10.74 5.74
N PRO A 89 -13.21 10.54 7.03
CA PRO A 89 -13.30 9.21 7.65
C PRO A 89 -14.40 8.32 7.05
N ASP A 90 -15.45 8.90 6.52
CA ASP A 90 -16.55 8.19 5.88
C ASP A 90 -16.34 7.96 4.38
N ALA A 91 -15.17 8.36 3.84
CA ALA A 91 -14.77 8.01 2.47
C ALA A 91 -14.43 6.52 2.37
N ARG A 92 -14.57 5.96 1.17
CA ARG A 92 -14.22 4.55 0.86
C ARG A 92 -12.71 4.39 0.73
N ILE A 93 -12.20 3.21 1.06
CA ILE A 93 -10.75 2.92 0.90
C ILE A 93 -10.29 3.03 -0.55
N GLU A 94 -11.15 2.73 -1.54
CA GLU A 94 -10.87 2.89 -2.96
C GLU A 94 -10.61 4.36 -3.32
N ASP A 95 -11.39 5.28 -2.76
CA ASP A 95 -11.20 6.72 -2.98
C ASP A 95 -9.91 7.21 -2.34
N ALA A 96 -9.55 6.67 -1.16
CA ALA A 96 -8.25 6.91 -0.55
C ALA A 96 -7.10 6.46 -1.46
N LEU A 97 -7.16 5.24 -2.01
CA LEU A 97 -6.16 4.71 -2.94
C LEU A 97 -6.05 5.55 -4.23
N ARG A 98 -7.19 5.90 -4.84
CA ARG A 98 -7.20 6.78 -6.03
C ARG A 98 -6.57 8.13 -5.74
N LYS A 99 -6.88 8.72 -4.58
CA LYS A 99 -6.30 10.00 -4.14
C LYS A 99 -4.81 9.88 -3.90
N MET A 100 -4.35 8.86 -3.18
CA MET A 100 -2.93 8.59 -2.95
C MET A 100 -2.16 8.44 -4.27
N ASN A 101 -2.71 7.66 -5.22
CA ASN A 101 -2.08 7.44 -6.53
C ASN A 101 -2.02 8.74 -7.36
N LYS A 102 -3.11 9.50 -7.42
CA LYS A 102 -3.18 10.78 -8.15
C LYS A 102 -2.17 11.79 -7.61
N LEU A 103 -2.03 11.88 -6.29
CA LEU A 103 -1.16 12.84 -5.61
C LEU A 103 0.28 12.33 -5.39
N LYS A 104 0.56 11.07 -5.79
CA LYS A 104 1.86 10.40 -5.57
C LYS A 104 2.29 10.37 -4.10
N VAL A 105 1.32 10.20 -3.19
CA VAL A 105 1.54 10.08 -1.74
C VAL A 105 1.10 8.70 -1.23
N ASN A 106 1.73 8.23 -0.17
CA ASN A 106 1.42 6.92 0.43
C ASN A 106 0.57 7.04 1.71
N ARG A 107 0.17 8.25 2.09
CA ARG A 107 -0.60 8.53 3.31
C ARG A 107 -1.52 9.72 3.11
N LEU A 108 -2.66 9.67 3.81
CA LEU A 108 -3.59 10.80 3.89
C LEU A 108 -3.96 10.99 5.37
N ALA A 109 -3.99 12.25 5.81
CA ALA A 109 -4.52 12.59 7.13
C ALA A 109 -6.05 12.48 7.08
N VAL A 110 -6.62 11.84 8.08
CA VAL A 110 -8.08 11.71 8.19
C VAL A 110 -8.58 12.86 9.03
N ILE A 111 -9.41 13.71 8.44
CA ILE A 111 -9.94 14.91 9.08
C ILE A 111 -11.44 14.78 9.24
N TYR A 112 -11.92 14.96 10.47
CA TYR A 112 -13.34 15.00 10.80
C TYR A 112 -13.67 16.30 11.52
N LYS A 113 -14.65 17.06 11.04
CA LYS A 113 -15.07 18.35 11.61
C LYS A 113 -13.86 19.27 11.94
N ASN A 114 -12.96 19.43 10.99
CA ASN A 114 -11.73 20.23 11.11
C ASN A 114 -10.74 19.75 12.19
N ARG A 115 -10.86 18.51 12.66
CA ARG A 115 -9.93 17.91 13.62
C ARG A 115 -9.26 16.68 13.03
N LEU A 116 -8.02 16.46 13.40
CA LEU A 116 -7.28 15.24 13.04
C LEU A 116 -7.92 14.04 13.75
N ALA A 117 -8.48 13.12 12.98
CA ALA A 117 -9.11 11.90 13.48
C ALA A 117 -8.17 10.69 13.36
N GLY A 118 -7.29 10.67 12.35
CA GLY A 118 -6.43 9.53 12.10
C GLY A 118 -5.44 9.79 10.95
N LEU A 119 -4.70 8.74 10.61
CA LEU A 119 -3.82 8.69 9.44
C LEU A 119 -4.07 7.36 8.74
N VAL A 120 -4.34 7.39 7.44
CA VAL A 120 -4.49 6.19 6.61
C VAL A 120 -3.32 6.09 5.63
N SER A 121 -2.76 4.91 5.51
CA SER A 121 -1.67 4.60 4.56
C SER A 121 -2.05 3.43 3.65
N ILE A 122 -1.32 3.28 2.53
CA ILE A 122 -1.44 2.09 1.66
C ILE A 122 -1.26 0.81 2.48
N LYS A 123 -0.33 0.80 3.46
CA LYS A 123 -0.08 -0.36 4.32
C LYS A 123 -1.29 -0.73 5.19
N ASP A 124 -2.03 0.27 5.68
CA ASP A 124 -3.23 0.02 6.50
C ASP A 124 -4.35 -0.59 5.65
N ILE A 125 -4.51 -0.11 4.42
CA ILE A 125 -5.48 -0.66 3.46
C ILE A 125 -5.12 -2.09 3.06
N LEU A 126 -3.82 -2.36 2.80
CA LEU A 126 -3.36 -3.71 2.45
C LEU A 126 -3.57 -4.74 3.57
N ARG A 127 -3.69 -4.34 4.83
CA ARG A 127 -3.96 -5.27 5.94
C ARG A 127 -5.35 -5.89 5.88
N VAL A 128 -6.34 -5.17 5.39
CA VAL A 128 -7.73 -5.66 5.26
C VAL A 128 -8.01 -6.33 3.91
N THR A 129 -7.13 -6.12 2.93
CA THR A 129 -7.27 -6.70 1.59
C THR A 129 -7.23 -8.24 1.57
N PRO A 130 -6.40 -8.97 2.35
CA PRO A 130 -6.40 -10.43 2.36
C PRO A 130 -7.74 -11.03 2.78
N GLU A 131 -8.37 -10.48 3.81
CA GLU A 131 -9.67 -10.96 4.32
C GLU A 131 -10.77 -10.75 3.28
N ILE A 132 -10.80 -9.59 2.64
CA ILE A 132 -11.75 -9.30 1.55
C ILE A 132 -11.51 -10.22 0.35
N LEU A 133 -10.24 -10.46 -0.03
CA LEU A 133 -9.90 -11.37 -1.13
C LEU A 133 -10.29 -12.82 -0.82
N GLU A 134 -10.19 -13.25 0.44
CA GLU A 134 -10.59 -14.59 0.85
C GLU A 134 -12.10 -14.78 0.73
N ILE A 135 -12.90 -13.84 1.21
CA ILE A 135 -14.36 -13.82 1.07
C ILE A 135 -14.76 -13.79 -0.43
N VAL A 136 -14.09 -12.98 -1.24
CA VAL A 136 -14.35 -12.93 -2.69
C VAL A 136 -13.99 -14.24 -3.36
N ARG A 137 -12.88 -14.89 -3.00
CA ARG A 137 -12.50 -16.21 -3.52
C ARG A 137 -13.53 -17.30 -3.17
N GLU A 138 -14.02 -17.32 -1.93
CA GLU A 138 -15.05 -18.27 -1.51
C GLU A 138 -16.35 -18.07 -2.29
N ASN A 139 -16.80 -16.83 -2.45
CA ASN A 139 -18.00 -16.51 -3.23
C ASN A 139 -17.83 -16.86 -4.72
N MET A 140 -16.66 -16.63 -5.31
CA MET A 140 -16.38 -17.01 -6.70
C MET A 140 -16.35 -18.54 -6.89
N LYS A 141 -15.80 -19.29 -5.92
CA LYS A 141 -15.88 -20.78 -5.93
C LYS A 141 -17.32 -21.26 -5.93
N ILE A 142 -18.19 -20.65 -5.12
CA ILE A 142 -19.62 -20.97 -5.06
C ILE A 142 -20.30 -20.64 -6.41
N MET A 143 -19.88 -19.59 -7.09
CA MET A 143 -20.40 -19.14 -8.40
C MET A 143 -19.76 -19.88 -9.58
N GLY A 144 -18.76 -20.76 -9.36
CA GLY A 144 -18.05 -21.48 -10.42
C GLY A 144 -17.17 -20.57 -11.29
N VAL A 145 -16.76 -19.39 -10.79
CA VAL A 145 -15.95 -18.42 -11.50
C VAL A 145 -14.52 -18.47 -10.96
N SER A 146 -13.53 -18.64 -11.85
CA SER A 146 -12.10 -18.60 -11.47
C SER A 146 -11.58 -17.17 -11.46
N PHE A 147 -10.78 -16.81 -10.44
CA PHE A 147 -10.15 -15.49 -10.33
C PHE A 147 -9.07 -15.33 -11.41
N PRO A 148 -9.10 -14.27 -12.26
CA PRO A 148 -8.01 -14.01 -13.17
C PRO A 148 -6.76 -13.63 -12.35
N GLY A 149 -5.74 -14.49 -12.35
CA GLY A 149 -4.48 -14.27 -11.61
C GLY A 149 -4.36 -15.03 -10.28
N SER A 150 -5.29 -15.93 -9.93
CA SER A 150 -5.04 -16.90 -8.87
C SER A 150 -3.93 -17.85 -9.32
N LYS A 151 -2.84 -17.93 -8.55
CA LYS A 151 -1.74 -18.90 -8.76
C LYS A 151 -2.17 -20.37 -8.52
N GLU A 152 -3.46 -20.69 -8.59
CA GLU A 152 -3.93 -22.06 -8.46
C GLU A 152 -3.48 -22.84 -9.71
N GLY A 153 -2.46 -23.66 -9.51
CA GLY A 153 -1.85 -24.48 -10.56
C GLY A 153 -0.44 -24.06 -10.98
N TYR A 154 0.03 -22.87 -10.61
CA TYR A 154 1.42 -22.47 -10.86
C TYR A 154 2.35 -22.97 -9.77
N MET A 155 3.51 -23.46 -10.16
CA MET A 155 4.63 -23.83 -9.30
C MET A 155 5.86 -23.00 -9.63
N GLU A 156 6.69 -22.77 -8.62
CA GLU A 156 8.01 -22.16 -8.80
C GLU A 156 9.04 -23.27 -8.97
N GLY A 157 9.92 -23.14 -9.97
CA GLY A 157 10.94 -24.15 -10.22
C GLY A 157 11.58 -24.02 -11.60
N TYR A 158 12.23 -25.10 -12.03
CA TYR A 158 12.84 -25.18 -13.36
C TYR A 158 11.86 -25.76 -14.37
N CYS A 159 11.77 -25.16 -15.54
CA CYS A 159 10.92 -25.62 -16.64
C CYS A 159 11.44 -26.96 -17.19
N ASP A 160 10.58 -27.97 -17.31
CA ASP A 160 10.95 -29.28 -17.82
C ASP A 160 11.36 -29.29 -19.31
N ASN A 161 11.10 -28.18 -20.04
CA ASN A 161 11.44 -28.07 -21.45
C ASN A 161 12.71 -27.26 -21.69
N CYS A 162 12.82 -26.03 -21.18
CA CYS A 162 13.99 -25.17 -21.43
C CYS A 162 15.02 -25.19 -20.28
N GLY A 163 14.68 -25.75 -19.12
CA GLY A 163 15.57 -25.80 -17.96
C GLY A 163 15.75 -24.48 -17.24
N GLU A 164 15.06 -23.40 -17.65
CA GLU A 164 15.14 -22.10 -16.97
C GLU A 164 14.21 -22.05 -15.77
N TRP A 165 14.61 -21.26 -14.78
CA TRP A 165 13.80 -21.03 -13.58
C TRP A 165 12.62 -20.10 -13.88
N SER A 166 11.44 -20.44 -13.36
CA SER A 166 10.23 -19.64 -13.52
C SER A 166 9.37 -19.74 -12.25
N ASP A 167 8.73 -18.64 -11.89
CA ASP A 167 7.74 -18.56 -10.81
C ASP A 167 6.29 -18.87 -11.27
N MET A 168 6.14 -19.21 -12.56
CA MET A 168 4.84 -19.42 -13.21
C MET A 168 4.82 -20.73 -14.04
N LEU A 169 5.33 -21.83 -13.50
CA LEU A 169 5.22 -23.14 -14.12
C LEU A 169 3.79 -23.68 -14.02
N LEU A 170 3.27 -24.20 -15.12
CA LEU A 170 2.00 -24.93 -15.17
C LEU A 170 2.22 -26.36 -15.59
N ASN A 171 1.47 -27.29 -14.94
CA ASN A 171 1.48 -28.67 -15.41
C ASN A 171 0.69 -28.78 -16.73
N VAL A 172 1.37 -29.19 -17.78
CA VAL A 172 0.79 -29.47 -19.10
C VAL A 172 1.15 -30.90 -19.47
N GLU A 173 0.19 -31.78 -19.44
CA GLU A 173 0.36 -33.20 -19.81
C GLU A 173 1.49 -33.91 -19.01
N GLY A 174 1.58 -33.59 -17.69
CA GLY A 174 2.56 -34.19 -16.78
C GLY A 174 3.92 -33.49 -16.72
N ARG A 175 4.14 -32.41 -17.49
CA ARG A 175 5.37 -31.58 -17.47
C ARG A 175 5.07 -30.18 -16.94
N TYR A 176 5.97 -29.63 -16.14
CA TYR A 176 5.88 -28.25 -15.62
C TYR A 176 6.60 -27.30 -16.56
N LEU A 177 5.83 -26.51 -17.31
CA LEU A 177 6.34 -25.63 -18.38
C LEU A 177 6.18 -24.16 -18.00
N CYS A 178 7.20 -23.34 -18.30
CA CYS A 178 7.14 -21.88 -18.24
C CYS A 178 6.19 -21.32 -19.31
N GLU A 179 5.85 -20.04 -19.23
CA GLU A 179 4.91 -19.40 -20.16
C GLU A 179 5.35 -19.50 -21.62
N ASP A 180 6.63 -19.25 -21.90
CA ASP A 180 7.17 -19.28 -23.26
C ASP A 180 7.08 -20.67 -23.88
N CYS A 181 7.45 -21.71 -23.13
CA CYS A 181 7.37 -23.09 -23.60
C CYS A 181 5.93 -23.57 -23.82
N ARG A 182 4.97 -23.07 -23.02
CA ARG A 182 3.54 -23.35 -23.23
C ARG A 182 3.01 -22.71 -24.51
N LEU A 183 3.42 -21.46 -24.78
CA LEU A 183 3.04 -20.73 -26.00
C LEU A 183 3.61 -21.39 -27.25
N GLU A 184 4.83 -21.90 -27.17
CA GLU A 184 5.48 -22.63 -28.28
C GLU A 184 4.75 -23.93 -28.59
N LEU A 185 4.42 -24.71 -27.58
CA LEU A 185 3.63 -25.95 -27.70
C LEU A 185 2.25 -25.71 -28.31
N LEU A 186 1.59 -24.60 -27.99
CA LEU A 186 0.33 -24.21 -28.58
C LEU A 186 0.45 -23.81 -30.06
N ARG A 187 1.59 -23.22 -30.45
CA ARG A 187 1.91 -22.89 -31.86
C ARG A 187 2.17 -24.15 -32.72
N GLU A 188 2.82 -25.14 -32.13
CA GLU A 188 3.07 -26.43 -32.80
C GLU A 188 1.78 -27.19 -33.03
N LYS A 189 0.93 -27.36 -31.99
CA LYS A 189 -0.38 -28.01 -32.12
C LYS A 189 -1.32 -27.34 -33.15
N ARG A 190 -1.16 -26.02 -33.36
CA ARG A 190 -1.91 -25.30 -34.41
C ARG A 190 -1.37 -25.58 -35.84
N LYS A 191 -0.13 -26.01 -35.99
CA LYS A 191 0.46 -26.38 -37.30
C LYS A 191 0.14 -27.79 -37.70
N GLU A 192 -0.02 -28.72 -36.74
CA GLU A 192 -0.35 -30.12 -36.98
C GLU A 192 -1.84 -30.37 -37.23
N GLY A 193 -2.71 -29.41 -36.85
CA GLY A 193 -4.18 -29.48 -37.07
C GLY A 193 -4.64 -28.85 -38.39
N ARG A 194 -3.75 -28.64 -39.34
CA ARG A 194 -4.07 -28.19 -40.71
C ARG A 194 -3.68 -29.27 -41.73
#